data_a5364312728c11192f0ecfbaf888911e
#
_entry.id   a5364312728c11192f0ecfbaf888911e
#
_cell.length_a   1.000
_cell.length_b   1.000
_cell.length_c   1.000
_cell.angle_alpha   90.00
_cell.angle_beta   90.00
_cell.angle_gamma   90.00
#
_symmetry.space_group_name_H-M   'P 1'
#
loop_
_entity.id
_entity.type
_entity.pdbx_description
1 polymer ?
#
loop_
_entity_poly.entity_id
_entity_poly.type
_entity_poly.pdbx_seq_one_letter_code
_entity_poly.pdbx_strand_id
1 'polypeptide(L)'
;MCIRDRPKAGKTTLLRDIATSVAVNHPQVRIIAVLIDERPEEVTEFTRHVPGEVLASSNDMDLETHTDLALFAYARARRLLEAGEDVLFLVDSLTRLGRAFNNDRRYATGGRTMSGGIDTMALDWPKRIFGTARNVEGPGSLTMLATCLVDTGGRGDQVIFEEFKGTGNMELVLDRSVAEQRLFPAIDLAGSGTRKEDLLLSEGTHQTITALRRRLI
;
A
#
# COMPACT_ATOMS: atom_id res chain seq x y z
N MET A 1 -3.92 3.20 4.40
CA MET A 1 -2.61 3.87 4.63
C MET A 1 -1.76 3.72 3.39
N CYS A 2 -1.11 4.77 2.95
CA CYS A 2 -0.16 4.72 1.84
C CYS A 2 1.26 4.94 2.40
N ILE A 3 2.17 4.01 2.12
CA ILE A 3 3.58 4.10 2.49
C ILE A 3 4.34 4.63 1.29
N ARG A 4 4.80 5.87 1.37
CA ARG A 4 5.66 6.47 0.35
C ARG A 4 7.08 5.96 0.50
N ASP A 5 7.65 5.49 -0.58
CA ASP A 5 8.96 4.90 -0.55
C ASP A 5 9.87 5.40 -1.67
N ARG A 6 11.11 5.65 -1.30
CA ARG A 6 12.24 5.70 -2.23
C ARG A 6 12.90 4.33 -2.28
N PRO A 7 13.43 3.88 -3.42
CA PRO A 7 14.07 2.56 -3.51
C PRO A 7 15.10 2.33 -2.39
N LYS A 8 15.01 1.17 -1.71
CA LYS A 8 15.91 0.74 -0.62
C LYS A 8 15.71 1.42 0.75
N ALA A 9 14.55 2.01 1.03
CA ALA A 9 14.24 2.59 2.35
C ALA A 9 13.57 1.62 3.34
N GLY A 10 13.40 0.33 2.97
CA GLY A 10 12.90 -0.71 3.90
C GLY A 10 11.39 -0.94 3.89
N LYS A 11 10.68 -0.56 2.81
CA LYS A 11 9.21 -0.71 2.69
C LYS A 11 8.72 -2.13 2.94
N THR A 12 9.32 -3.12 2.26
CA THR A 12 8.91 -4.53 2.32
C THR A 12 9.14 -5.11 3.72
N THR A 13 10.24 -4.72 4.36
CA THR A 13 10.54 -5.07 5.75
C THR A 13 9.48 -4.49 6.69
N LEU A 14 9.13 -3.22 6.52
CA LEU A 14 8.11 -2.57 7.35
C LEU A 14 6.74 -3.23 7.19
N LEU A 15 6.32 -3.56 5.95
CA LEU A 15 5.06 -4.28 5.72
C LEU A 15 5.05 -5.65 6.41
N ARG A 16 6.15 -6.38 6.32
CA ARG A 16 6.32 -7.67 6.97
C ARG A 16 6.23 -7.56 8.49
N ASP A 17 6.92 -6.57 9.08
CA ASP A 17 6.93 -6.34 10.52
C ASP A 17 5.53 -5.97 11.04
N ILE A 18 4.80 -5.14 10.28
CA ILE A 18 3.39 -4.81 10.59
C ILE A 18 2.53 -6.07 10.52
N ALA A 19 2.64 -6.87 9.45
CA ALA A 19 1.86 -8.12 9.30
C ALA A 19 2.12 -9.09 10.46
N THR A 20 3.39 -9.29 10.82
CA THR A 20 3.79 -10.15 11.93
C THR A 20 3.23 -9.63 13.27
N SER A 21 3.34 -8.32 13.50
CA SER A 21 2.80 -7.70 14.72
C SER A 21 1.29 -7.83 14.83
N VAL A 22 0.56 -7.65 13.72
CA VAL A 22 -0.89 -7.84 13.68
C VAL A 22 -1.26 -9.30 13.95
N ALA A 23 -0.57 -10.26 13.33
CA ALA A 23 -0.85 -11.68 13.56
C ALA A 23 -0.65 -12.12 15.01
N VAL A 24 0.35 -11.55 15.70
CA VAL A 24 0.62 -11.85 17.10
C VAL A 24 -0.39 -11.20 18.04
N ASN A 25 -0.71 -9.91 17.81
CA ASN A 25 -1.55 -9.13 18.72
C ASN A 25 -3.04 -9.26 18.41
N HIS A 26 -3.40 -9.60 17.17
CA HIS A 26 -4.76 -9.69 16.66
C HIS A 26 -4.95 -10.94 15.80
N PRO A 27 -4.87 -12.17 16.39
CA PRO A 27 -4.88 -13.42 15.63
C PRO A 27 -6.21 -13.68 14.89
N GLN A 28 -7.28 -12.95 15.23
CA GLN A 28 -8.57 -12.99 14.54
C GLN A 28 -8.54 -12.27 13.20
N VAL A 29 -7.60 -11.37 12.95
CA VAL A 29 -7.52 -10.59 11.72
C VAL A 29 -7.00 -11.45 10.58
N ARG A 30 -7.72 -11.45 9.46
CA ARG A 30 -7.30 -12.13 8.23
C ARG A 30 -6.29 -11.27 7.46
N ILE A 31 -5.09 -11.78 7.28
CA ILE A 31 -4.04 -11.08 6.54
C ILE A 31 -3.97 -11.62 5.12
N ILE A 32 -4.15 -10.72 4.15
CA ILE A 32 -3.94 -10.98 2.72
C ILE A 32 -2.88 -10.02 2.22
N ALA A 33 -1.78 -10.56 1.69
CA ALA A 33 -0.72 -9.77 1.08
C ALA A 33 -0.68 -10.00 -0.43
N VAL A 34 -0.63 -8.91 -1.19
CA VAL A 34 -0.60 -8.92 -2.65
C VAL A 34 0.70 -8.29 -3.14
N LEU A 35 1.51 -9.10 -3.81
CA LEU A 35 2.77 -8.70 -4.42
C LEU A 35 2.59 -8.69 -5.94
N ILE A 36 2.77 -7.53 -6.56
CA ILE A 36 2.58 -7.37 -8.02
C ILE A 36 3.89 -7.06 -8.68
N ASP A 37 4.27 -7.87 -9.69
CA ASP A 37 5.47 -7.66 -10.51
C ASP A 37 6.74 -7.57 -9.64
N GLU A 38 6.81 -8.38 -8.57
CA GLU A 38 7.97 -8.45 -7.70
C GLU A 38 8.99 -9.50 -8.17
N ARG A 39 10.21 -9.43 -7.66
CA ARG A 39 11.24 -10.41 -7.97
C ARG A 39 10.92 -11.74 -7.30
N PRO A 40 11.18 -12.91 -7.95
CA PRO A 40 10.89 -14.22 -7.37
C PRO A 40 11.51 -14.44 -5.98
N GLU A 41 12.72 -13.89 -5.74
CA GLU A 41 13.41 -13.98 -4.47
C GLU A 41 12.66 -13.20 -3.37
N GLU A 42 12.17 -11.99 -3.68
CA GLU A 42 11.41 -11.15 -2.76
C GLU A 42 10.06 -11.79 -2.44
N VAL A 43 9.40 -12.38 -3.44
CA VAL A 43 8.15 -13.16 -3.25
C VAL A 43 8.40 -14.33 -2.29
N THR A 44 9.47 -15.09 -2.52
CA THR A 44 9.81 -16.24 -1.69
C THR A 44 10.11 -15.82 -0.24
N GLU A 45 10.90 -14.77 -0.07
CA GLU A 45 11.23 -14.24 1.26
C GLU A 45 9.98 -13.73 1.99
N PHE A 46 9.13 -12.98 1.30
CA PHE A 46 7.90 -12.43 1.87
C PHE A 46 6.94 -13.56 2.29
N THR A 47 6.73 -14.55 1.43
CA THR A 47 5.85 -15.70 1.70
C THR A 47 6.30 -16.52 2.91
N ARG A 48 7.60 -16.62 3.15
CA ARG A 48 8.13 -17.35 4.30
C ARG A 48 7.94 -16.65 5.64
N HIS A 49 7.85 -15.32 5.63
CA HIS A 49 7.89 -14.51 6.87
C HIS A 49 6.56 -13.84 7.20
N VAL A 50 5.66 -13.68 6.24
CA VAL A 50 4.36 -13.06 6.50
C VAL A 50 3.35 -14.11 6.92
N PRO A 51 2.81 -14.02 8.12
CA PRO A 51 1.74 -14.91 8.57
C PRO A 51 0.43 -14.49 7.90
N GLY A 52 -0.03 -15.25 6.91
CA GLY A 52 -1.27 -14.96 6.20
C GLY A 52 -1.28 -15.53 4.79
N GLU A 53 -2.31 -15.17 4.03
CA GLU A 53 -2.45 -15.54 2.62
C GLU A 53 -1.59 -14.59 1.77
N VAL A 54 -0.58 -15.11 1.08
CA VAL A 54 0.26 -14.33 0.16
C VAL A 54 -0.08 -14.69 -1.27
N LEU A 55 -0.56 -13.71 -2.01
CA LEU A 55 -0.90 -13.79 -3.43
C LEU A 55 0.13 -12.97 -4.19
N ALA A 56 0.90 -13.62 -5.05
CA ALA A 56 2.02 -12.96 -5.70
C ALA A 56 2.09 -13.26 -7.18
N SER A 57 2.47 -12.25 -7.96
CA SER A 57 2.90 -12.39 -9.34
C SER A 57 4.31 -11.84 -9.49
N SER A 58 5.22 -12.69 -9.99
CA SER A 58 6.60 -12.32 -10.23
C SER A 58 6.78 -11.66 -11.61
N ASN A 59 7.87 -10.93 -11.76
CA ASN A 59 8.16 -10.13 -12.95
C ASN A 59 8.44 -10.95 -14.24
N ASP A 60 8.49 -12.26 -14.14
CA ASP A 60 8.60 -13.22 -15.25
C ASP A 60 7.24 -13.74 -15.74
N MET A 61 6.14 -13.34 -15.09
CA MET A 61 4.78 -13.70 -15.49
C MET A 61 4.19 -12.74 -16.51
N ASP A 62 3.14 -13.19 -17.20
CA ASP A 62 2.42 -12.39 -18.18
C ASP A 62 1.69 -11.20 -17.53
N LEU A 63 1.55 -10.10 -18.27
CA LEU A 63 0.89 -8.86 -17.81
C LEU A 63 -0.53 -9.10 -17.29
N GLU A 64 -1.29 -9.96 -17.98
CA GLU A 64 -2.66 -10.30 -17.57
C GLU A 64 -2.71 -11.00 -16.21
N THR A 65 -1.69 -11.80 -15.90
CA THR A 65 -1.59 -12.47 -14.59
C THR A 65 -1.52 -11.46 -13.45
N HIS A 66 -0.82 -10.34 -13.62
CA HIS A 66 -0.71 -9.30 -12.58
C HIS A 66 -2.06 -8.64 -12.27
N THR A 67 -2.83 -8.31 -13.31
CA THR A 67 -4.14 -7.66 -13.14
C THR A 67 -5.19 -8.64 -12.63
N ASP A 68 -5.21 -9.86 -13.13
CA ASP A 68 -6.14 -10.92 -12.70
C ASP A 68 -5.91 -11.31 -11.24
N LEU A 69 -4.63 -11.44 -10.83
CA LEU A 69 -4.27 -11.71 -9.43
C LEU A 69 -4.76 -10.59 -8.51
N ALA A 70 -4.56 -9.33 -8.90
CA ALA A 70 -5.01 -8.20 -8.10
C ALA A 70 -6.54 -8.18 -7.94
N LEU A 71 -7.28 -8.46 -9.01
CA LEU A 71 -8.74 -8.55 -8.97
C LEU A 71 -9.23 -9.75 -8.16
N PHE A 72 -8.56 -10.90 -8.27
CA PHE A 72 -8.86 -12.07 -7.45
C PHE A 72 -8.64 -11.77 -5.96
N ALA A 73 -7.50 -11.21 -5.60
CA ALA A 73 -7.18 -10.84 -4.22
C ALA A 73 -8.19 -9.84 -3.65
N TYR A 74 -8.57 -8.84 -4.44
CA TYR A 74 -9.60 -7.88 -4.08
C TYR A 74 -10.96 -8.54 -3.85
N ALA A 75 -11.39 -9.41 -4.76
CA ALA A 75 -12.64 -10.15 -4.60
C ALA A 75 -12.62 -11.04 -3.36
N ARG A 76 -11.49 -11.69 -3.08
CA ARG A 76 -11.26 -12.50 -1.88
C ARG A 76 -11.40 -11.68 -0.60
N ALA A 77 -10.72 -10.52 -0.52
CA ALA A 77 -10.80 -9.63 0.63
C ALA A 77 -12.24 -9.12 0.87
N ARG A 78 -12.95 -8.77 -0.20
CA ARG A 78 -14.36 -8.36 -0.11
C ARG A 78 -15.26 -9.46 0.43
N ARG A 79 -15.07 -10.72 0.01
CA ARG A 79 -15.89 -11.84 0.50
C ARG A 79 -15.67 -12.10 1.99
N LEU A 80 -14.44 -11.96 2.47
CA LEU A 80 -14.16 -12.06 3.91
C LEU A 80 -14.82 -10.92 4.68
N LEU A 81 -14.73 -9.68 4.18
CA LEU A 81 -15.41 -8.54 4.77
C LEU A 81 -16.94 -8.73 4.80
N GLU A 82 -17.53 -9.21 3.71
CA GLU A 82 -18.97 -9.51 3.62
C GLU A 82 -19.39 -10.65 4.57
N ALA A 83 -18.45 -11.55 4.91
CA ALA A 83 -18.64 -12.59 5.92
C ALA A 83 -18.49 -12.10 7.37
N GLY A 84 -18.20 -10.81 7.58
CA GLY A 84 -18.02 -10.20 8.89
C GLY A 84 -16.62 -10.33 9.48
N GLU A 85 -15.63 -10.70 8.68
CA GLU A 85 -14.23 -10.83 9.12
C GLU A 85 -13.51 -9.47 9.08
N ASP A 86 -12.57 -9.28 10.01
CA ASP A 86 -11.61 -8.19 9.96
C ASP A 86 -10.44 -8.57 9.05
N VAL A 87 -10.18 -7.75 8.04
CA VAL A 87 -9.17 -8.04 7.02
C VAL A 87 -8.09 -6.96 6.99
N LEU A 88 -6.83 -7.38 7.09
CA LEU A 88 -5.67 -6.57 6.75
C LEU A 88 -5.20 -6.93 5.35
N PHE A 89 -5.35 -5.98 4.42
CA PHE A 89 -4.98 -6.14 3.01
C PHE A 89 -3.71 -5.34 2.72
N LEU A 90 -2.63 -6.04 2.40
CA LEU A 90 -1.32 -5.45 2.10
C LEU A 90 -1.10 -5.46 0.59
N VAL A 91 -0.62 -4.35 0.03
CA VAL A 91 -0.30 -4.24 -1.41
C VAL A 91 1.11 -3.71 -1.61
N ASP A 92 1.97 -4.51 -2.19
CA ASP A 92 3.30 -4.10 -2.64
C ASP A 92 3.42 -4.29 -4.15
N SER A 93 3.28 -3.27 -4.99
CA SER A 93 2.99 -1.87 -4.68
C SER A 93 1.88 -1.31 -5.58
N LEU A 94 1.25 -0.19 -5.16
CA LEU A 94 0.27 0.53 -6.01
C LEU A 94 0.89 1.03 -7.30
N THR A 95 2.17 1.41 -7.30
CA THR A 95 2.88 1.85 -8.50
C THR A 95 2.95 0.73 -9.53
N ARG A 96 3.33 -0.48 -9.11
CA ARG A 96 3.39 -1.64 -10.00
C ARG A 96 1.99 -2.08 -10.42
N LEU A 97 1.04 -2.04 -9.51
CA LEU A 97 -0.38 -2.30 -9.82
C LEU A 97 -0.88 -1.34 -10.90
N GLY A 98 -0.65 -0.02 -10.74
CA GLY A 98 -1.04 0.98 -11.73
C GLY A 98 -0.37 0.76 -13.08
N ARG A 99 0.92 0.40 -13.10
CA ARG A 99 1.64 0.06 -14.34
C ARG A 99 1.07 -1.20 -15.01
N ALA A 100 0.74 -2.24 -14.22
CA ALA A 100 0.16 -3.47 -14.75
C ALA A 100 -1.17 -3.20 -15.45
N PHE A 101 -2.07 -2.44 -14.82
CA PHE A 101 -3.34 -2.04 -15.43
C PHE A 101 -3.15 -1.13 -16.65
N ASN A 102 -2.13 -0.26 -16.63
CA ASN A 102 -1.82 0.61 -17.78
C ASN A 102 -1.27 -0.13 -18.99
N ASN A 103 -0.60 -1.25 -18.76
CA ASN A 103 -0.03 -2.08 -19.82
C ASN A 103 -1.02 -3.13 -20.33
N ASP A 104 -2.05 -3.44 -19.57
CA ASP A 104 -3.09 -4.40 -19.95
C ASP A 104 -4.16 -3.74 -20.83
N ARG A 105 -4.24 -4.15 -22.09
CA ARG A 105 -5.17 -3.60 -23.08
C ARG A 105 -6.64 -3.79 -22.72
N ARG A 106 -6.97 -4.68 -21.80
CA ARG A 106 -8.33 -4.87 -21.29
C ARG A 106 -8.80 -3.66 -20.47
N TYR A 107 -7.87 -2.90 -19.89
CA TYR A 107 -8.14 -1.76 -19.00
C TYR A 107 -7.63 -0.42 -19.53
N ALA A 108 -6.51 -0.43 -20.27
CA ALA A 108 -5.99 0.74 -20.95
C ALA A 108 -6.54 0.79 -22.38
N THR A 109 -7.54 1.63 -22.60
CA THR A 109 -8.29 1.64 -23.88
C THR A 109 -7.60 2.45 -24.99
N GLY A 110 -6.45 3.08 -24.70
CA GLY A 110 -5.72 3.93 -25.67
C GLY A 110 -6.42 5.25 -25.98
N GLY A 111 -7.36 5.69 -25.16
CA GLY A 111 -8.12 6.91 -25.36
C GLY A 111 -7.33 8.18 -24.97
N ARG A 112 -7.61 8.74 -23.80
CA ARG A 112 -6.88 9.90 -23.27
C ARG A 112 -5.73 9.46 -22.39
N THR A 113 -4.55 10.02 -22.65
CA THR A 113 -3.35 9.73 -21.89
C THR A 113 -3.00 10.92 -21.00
N MET A 114 -2.80 10.65 -19.71
CA MET A 114 -2.26 11.61 -18.75
C MET A 114 -0.74 11.79 -18.97
N SER A 115 -0.14 12.75 -18.27
CA SER A 115 1.32 12.92 -18.23
C SER A 115 2.00 11.60 -17.86
N GLY A 116 3.16 11.31 -18.47
CA GLY A 116 3.91 10.09 -18.20
C GLY A 116 3.37 8.82 -18.87
N GLY A 117 2.44 8.93 -19.84
CA GLY A 117 1.94 7.80 -20.61
C GLY A 117 0.91 6.92 -19.90
N ILE A 118 0.27 7.45 -18.86
CA ILE A 118 -0.77 6.72 -18.11
C ILE A 118 -2.14 6.98 -18.76
N ASP A 119 -2.83 5.90 -19.17
CA ASP A 119 -4.20 5.97 -19.67
C ASP A 119 -5.16 6.34 -18.53
N THR A 120 -6.11 7.24 -18.81
CA THR A 120 -7.05 7.74 -17.80
C THR A 120 -7.94 6.66 -17.20
N MET A 121 -8.25 5.61 -17.96
CA MET A 121 -9.09 4.49 -17.51
C MET A 121 -8.32 3.42 -16.76
N ALA A 122 -7.02 3.32 -17.01
CA ALA A 122 -6.18 2.28 -16.42
C ALA A 122 -6.14 2.30 -14.89
N LEU A 123 -6.29 3.48 -14.28
CA LEU A 123 -6.24 3.62 -12.81
C LEU A 123 -7.61 3.43 -12.13
N ASP A 124 -8.68 3.21 -12.86
CA ASP A 124 -10.02 3.06 -12.26
C ASP A 124 -10.10 1.85 -11.31
N TRP A 125 -9.61 0.69 -11.76
CA TRP A 125 -9.59 -0.49 -10.90
C TRP A 125 -8.63 -0.37 -9.71
N PRO A 126 -7.37 0.05 -9.89
CA PRO A 126 -6.48 0.33 -8.77
C PRO A 126 -7.08 1.29 -7.73
N LYS A 127 -7.76 2.36 -8.16
CA LYS A 127 -8.45 3.30 -7.26
C LYS A 127 -9.62 2.64 -6.53
N ARG A 128 -10.43 1.84 -7.21
CA ARG A 128 -11.53 1.09 -6.60
C ARG A 128 -11.01 0.11 -5.55
N ILE A 129 -9.94 -0.62 -5.85
CA ILE A 129 -9.29 -1.54 -4.92
C ILE A 129 -8.85 -0.76 -3.68
N PHE A 130 -8.06 0.30 -3.85
CA PHE A 130 -7.54 1.09 -2.73
C PHE A 130 -8.63 1.83 -1.95
N GLY A 131 -9.67 2.31 -2.62
CA GLY A 131 -10.80 3.02 -2.02
C GLY A 131 -11.81 2.11 -1.30
N THR A 132 -11.61 0.78 -1.30
CA THR A 132 -12.53 -0.15 -0.63
C THR A 132 -12.27 -0.25 0.88
N ALA A 133 -11.13 0.23 1.36
CA ALA A 133 -10.79 0.23 2.78
C ALA A 133 -11.86 1.00 3.59
N ARG A 134 -12.56 0.31 4.49
CA ARG A 134 -13.65 0.87 5.30
C ARG A 134 -14.03 -0.04 6.47
N ASN A 135 -14.67 0.53 7.47
CA ASN A 135 -15.50 -0.21 8.40
C ASN A 135 -16.91 -0.35 7.81
N VAL A 136 -17.57 -1.46 8.01
CA VAL A 136 -18.96 -1.65 7.64
C VAL A 136 -19.89 -1.41 8.85
N GLU A 137 -21.14 -1.06 8.59
CA GLU A 137 -22.16 -1.03 9.63
C GLU A 137 -22.50 -2.48 9.99
N GLY A 138 -21.90 -2.99 11.08
CA GLY A 138 -21.97 -4.39 11.49
C GLY A 138 -20.58 -5.00 11.70
N PRO A 139 -20.47 -6.33 11.79
CA PRO A 139 -19.17 -6.98 11.94
C PRO A 139 -18.33 -6.89 10.68
N GLY A 140 -17.02 -6.79 10.86
CA GLY A 140 -16.03 -6.79 9.80
C GLY A 140 -15.49 -5.41 9.43
N SER A 141 -14.22 -5.39 9.10
CA SER A 141 -13.51 -4.21 8.60
C SER A 141 -12.47 -4.59 7.54
N LEU A 142 -12.18 -3.65 6.64
CA LEU A 142 -11.08 -3.79 5.69
C LEU A 142 -10.08 -2.66 5.88
N THR A 143 -8.95 -3.00 6.48
CA THR A 143 -7.80 -2.11 6.60
C THR A 143 -6.83 -2.39 5.45
N MET A 144 -6.46 -1.35 4.71
CA MET A 144 -5.51 -1.48 3.60
C MET A 144 -4.23 -0.70 3.87
N LEU A 145 -3.09 -1.38 3.72
CA LEU A 145 -1.76 -0.79 3.71
C LEU A 145 -1.14 -1.02 2.34
N ALA A 146 -0.77 0.04 1.66
CA ALA A 146 -0.20 -0.07 0.33
C ALA A 146 1.08 0.76 0.22
N THR A 147 2.08 0.22 -0.44
CA THR A 147 3.30 0.95 -0.77
C THR A 147 3.15 1.69 -2.09
N CYS A 148 3.78 2.84 -2.21
CA CYS A 148 3.83 3.60 -3.44
C CYS A 148 5.24 4.15 -3.64
N LEU A 149 5.83 3.88 -4.80
CA LEU A 149 7.15 4.40 -5.17
C LEU A 149 7.05 5.88 -5.52
N VAL A 150 7.94 6.67 -4.96
CA VAL A 150 8.08 8.10 -5.25
C VAL A 150 9.53 8.40 -5.65
N ASP A 151 9.75 9.53 -6.33
CA ASP A 151 11.09 9.98 -6.73
C ASP A 151 11.90 8.95 -7.55
N THR A 152 11.20 8.16 -8.37
CA THR A 152 11.82 7.19 -9.27
C THR A 152 12.41 7.84 -10.53
N GLY A 153 12.19 9.14 -10.75
CA GLY A 153 12.50 9.86 -11.98
C GLY A 153 11.52 9.64 -13.12
N GLY A 154 10.56 8.71 -12.95
CA GLY A 154 9.52 8.40 -13.94
C GLY A 154 8.26 9.28 -13.77
N ARG A 155 7.87 10.03 -14.82
CA ARG A 155 6.65 10.85 -14.78
C ARG A 155 5.39 10.02 -14.56
N GLY A 156 5.32 8.80 -15.08
CA GLY A 156 4.19 7.89 -14.89
C GLY A 156 3.98 7.50 -13.42
N ASP A 157 5.05 7.24 -12.70
CA ASP A 157 4.98 6.88 -11.27
C ASP A 157 4.47 8.05 -10.43
N GLN A 158 4.90 9.28 -10.78
CA GLN A 158 4.40 10.47 -10.11
C GLN A 158 2.90 10.65 -10.33
N VAL A 159 2.40 10.42 -11.55
CA VAL A 159 0.97 10.47 -11.86
C VAL A 159 0.22 9.41 -11.04
N ILE A 160 0.69 8.16 -11.05
CA ILE A 160 0.08 7.09 -10.25
C ILE A 160 0.01 7.51 -8.78
N PHE A 161 1.11 7.99 -8.22
CA PHE A 161 1.15 8.43 -6.82
C PHE A 161 0.12 9.56 -6.53
N GLU A 162 0.08 10.62 -7.35
CA GLU A 162 -0.85 11.74 -7.15
C GLU A 162 -2.32 11.30 -7.21
N GLU A 163 -2.65 10.32 -8.07
CA GLU A 163 -3.99 9.76 -8.17
C GLU A 163 -4.43 8.99 -6.91
N PHE A 164 -3.48 8.42 -6.14
CA PHE A 164 -3.78 7.74 -4.88
C PHE A 164 -3.68 8.64 -3.64
N LYS A 165 -2.95 9.75 -3.71
CA LYS A 165 -2.69 10.67 -2.60
C LYS A 165 -3.96 11.16 -1.91
N GLY A 166 -5.03 11.40 -2.68
CA GLY A 166 -6.32 11.84 -2.14
C GLY A 166 -7.18 10.75 -1.51
N THR A 167 -6.89 9.48 -1.78
CA THR A 167 -7.73 8.34 -1.38
C THR A 167 -7.36 7.81 0.01
N GLY A 168 -6.08 7.83 0.37
CA GLY A 168 -5.61 7.36 1.68
C GLY A 168 -5.89 8.36 2.80
N ASN A 169 -6.19 7.86 3.99
CA ASN A 169 -6.38 8.65 5.21
C ASN A 169 -5.10 8.82 6.04
N MET A 170 -4.04 8.07 5.72
CA MET A 170 -2.73 8.15 6.36
C MET A 170 -1.63 8.02 5.32
N GLU A 171 -0.60 8.83 5.43
CA GLU A 171 0.62 8.73 4.65
C GLU A 171 1.81 8.53 5.59
N LEU A 172 2.63 7.51 5.31
CA LEU A 172 3.88 7.25 6.00
C LEU A 172 4.99 7.40 4.97
N VAL A 173 5.90 8.30 5.23
CA VAL A 173 7.02 8.63 4.34
C VAL A 173 8.27 7.96 4.87
N LEU A 174 8.94 7.17 4.02
CA LEU A 174 10.25 6.61 4.33
C LEU A 174 11.35 7.50 3.76
N ASP A 175 12.37 7.76 4.55
CA ASP A 175 13.52 8.58 4.18
C ASP A 175 14.74 7.72 3.90
N ARG A 176 15.26 7.84 2.69
CA ARG A 176 16.45 7.11 2.27
C ARG A 176 17.71 7.55 3.03
N SER A 177 17.84 8.83 3.37
CA SER A 177 19.01 9.35 4.11
C SER A 177 19.10 8.77 5.53
N VAL A 178 17.94 8.55 6.16
CA VAL A 178 17.83 7.87 7.46
C VAL A 178 18.19 6.38 7.32
N ALA A 179 17.71 5.73 6.26
CA ALA A 179 18.06 4.32 5.97
C ALA A 179 19.55 4.13 5.67
N GLU A 180 20.20 5.08 4.99
CA GLU A 180 21.63 5.05 4.72
C GLU A 180 22.46 5.15 6.02
N GLN A 181 21.92 5.80 7.06
CA GLN A 181 22.49 5.84 8.41
C GLN A 181 22.18 4.56 9.24
N ARG A 182 21.51 3.57 8.65
CA ARG A 182 21.09 2.32 9.32
C ARG A 182 20.12 2.51 10.48
N LEU A 183 19.37 3.61 10.47
CA LEU A 183 18.28 3.86 11.42
C LEU A 183 16.97 3.29 10.83
N PHE A 184 16.37 2.33 11.50
CA PHE A 184 15.14 1.66 11.06
C PHE A 184 14.12 1.58 12.20
N PRO A 185 12.81 1.72 11.89
CA PRO A 185 12.26 2.06 10.58
C PRO A 185 12.64 3.48 10.15
N ALA A 186 13.04 3.66 8.89
CA ALA A 186 13.54 4.92 8.37
C ALA A 186 12.39 5.90 8.04
N ILE A 187 11.64 6.32 9.05
CA ILE A 187 10.43 7.15 8.92
C ILE A 187 10.79 8.63 8.96
N ASP A 188 10.36 9.38 7.94
CA ASP A 188 10.30 10.84 7.99
C ASP A 188 9.09 11.26 8.85
N LEU A 189 9.36 11.67 10.08
CA LEU A 189 8.32 12.08 11.03
C LEU A 189 7.64 13.39 10.64
N ALA A 190 8.35 14.29 9.93
CA ALA A 190 7.80 15.56 9.49
C ALA A 190 6.85 15.37 8.30
N GLY A 191 7.24 14.50 7.35
CA GLY A 191 6.45 14.20 6.16
C GLY A 191 5.31 13.21 6.39
N SER A 192 5.32 12.47 7.51
CA SER A 192 4.31 11.45 7.82
C SER A 192 3.15 12.01 8.63
N GLY A 193 1.93 11.51 8.39
CA GLY A 193 0.77 11.93 9.16
C GLY A 193 -0.51 11.20 8.78
N THR A 194 -1.52 11.38 9.62
CA THR A 194 -2.87 10.87 9.38
C THR A 194 -3.89 11.99 9.43
N ARG A 195 -4.99 11.83 8.71
CA ARG A 195 -6.11 12.76 8.79
C ARG A 195 -6.81 12.59 10.12
N LYS A 196 -7.21 13.71 10.75
CA LYS A 196 -7.94 13.73 12.02
C LYS A 196 -7.24 12.92 13.12
N GLU A 197 -5.93 13.12 13.28
CA GLU A 197 -5.16 12.43 14.32
C GLU A 197 -5.64 12.76 15.73
N ASP A 198 -6.29 13.90 15.91
CA ASP A 198 -6.97 14.32 17.14
C ASP A 198 -8.07 13.34 17.59
N LEU A 199 -8.70 12.62 16.66
CA LEU A 199 -9.69 11.58 16.98
C LEU A 199 -9.06 10.24 17.38
N LEU A 200 -7.76 10.05 17.09
CA LEU A 200 -7.05 8.79 17.35
C LEU A 200 -6.16 8.85 18.60
N LEU A 201 -5.83 10.04 19.07
CA LEU A 201 -4.89 10.28 20.15
C LEU A 201 -5.58 10.94 21.32
N SER A 202 -5.13 10.63 22.55
CA SER A 202 -5.51 11.44 23.71
C SER A 202 -4.99 12.87 23.56
N GLU A 203 -5.66 13.84 24.14
CA GLU A 203 -5.28 15.26 24.05
C GLU A 203 -3.80 15.50 24.46
N GLY A 204 -3.35 14.90 25.54
CA GLY A 204 -1.97 15.02 26.01
C GLY A 204 -0.96 14.41 25.02
N THR A 205 -1.27 13.27 24.43
CA THR A 205 -0.42 12.62 23.42
C THR A 205 -0.36 13.46 22.15
N HIS A 206 -1.51 13.99 21.70
CA HIS A 206 -1.59 14.85 20.53
C HIS A 206 -0.76 16.13 20.71
N GLN A 207 -0.85 16.78 21.86
CA GLN A 207 -0.06 17.97 22.20
C GLN A 207 1.45 17.67 22.19
N THR A 208 1.86 16.52 22.77
CA THR A 208 3.26 16.08 22.82
C THR A 208 3.82 15.83 21.43
N ILE A 209 3.07 15.10 20.58
CA ILE A 209 3.49 14.81 19.20
C ILE A 209 3.56 16.08 18.37
N THR A 210 2.60 17.00 18.54
CA THR A 210 2.62 18.30 17.86
C THR A 210 3.84 19.13 18.27
N ALA A 211 4.18 19.15 19.54
CA ALA A 211 5.37 19.85 20.04
C ALA A 211 6.67 19.22 19.50
N LEU A 212 6.75 17.89 19.43
CA LEU A 212 7.88 17.18 18.83
C LEU A 212 8.04 17.53 17.35
N ARG A 213 6.97 17.45 16.55
CA ARG A 213 7.03 17.81 15.13
C ARG A 213 7.52 19.22 14.89
N ARG A 214 7.05 20.19 15.69
CA ARG A 214 7.52 21.60 15.59
C ARG A 214 9.01 21.78 15.86
N ARG A 215 9.66 20.84 16.56
CA ARG A 215 11.11 20.87 16.82
C ARG A 215 11.93 20.18 15.73
N LEU A 216 11.28 19.35 14.89
CA LEU A 216 11.91 18.62 13.79
C LEU A 216 11.91 19.41 12.47
N ILE A 217 11.12 20.48 12.39
CA ILE A 217 11.05 21.43 11.28
C ILE A 217 11.90 22.65 11.61
#